data_0db495910cb73237ec69bd24da8f58e2
#
_entry.id   0db495910cb73237ec69bd24da8f58e2
#
_cell.length_a   1.000
_cell.length_b   1.000
_cell.length_c   1.000
_cell.angle_alpha   90.00
_cell.angle_beta   90.00
_cell.angle_gamma   90.00
#
_symmetry.space_group_name_H-M   'P 1'
#
loop_
_entity.id
_entity.type
_entity.pdbx_description
1 polymer ?
#
loop_
_entity_poly.entity_id
_entity_poly.type
_entity_poly.pdbx_seq_one_letter_code
_entity_poly.pdbx_strand_id
1 'polypeptide(L)'
;MSPNIPNPSVLDSYLNKELSWLEFNARVLEEALTPSVPIAERLKFLSIFTSNLDEYFMVRVAGLKKMEQEGLRSSDSPDEMDVTQVLHHIRTRVDSLLKAQYRCLLNEVLPSLEAENVKILSMKQITAAQKVALDTFYESEVSPVLTPLGVDPAHPFPFLVNQAIYLVVVPKADPKVSLEGELSVGFVEVPTVLPRLVAVKSERPGEQCFVLLEDLIASNLESLFFGFHMEAAYPIRVTRNLDYNLLENKVVDLLKSIQREMINREHQEVVRLEVDENLPPAYIELLKQKIGVSDSDIYKIPSPVYISGLMDLYRHAPEHLKDLPFNPRLPPVLATSEDIFSVIAKQDLLVHHPYESF
;
A
#
# COMPACT_ATOMS: atom_id res chain seq x y z
N MET A 1 7.28 15.33 -55.27
CA MET A 1 8.24 14.67 -54.37
C MET A 1 7.59 14.59 -53.00
N SER A 2 7.09 13.40 -52.62
CA SER A 2 6.55 13.17 -51.29
C SER A 2 7.69 13.23 -50.26
N PRO A 3 7.50 13.86 -49.10
CA PRO A 3 8.52 13.87 -48.09
C PRO A 3 8.80 12.41 -47.63
N ASN A 4 10.05 12.05 -47.67
CA ASN A 4 10.56 10.75 -47.21
C ASN A 4 10.41 10.77 -45.66
N ILE A 5 9.28 10.29 -45.13
CA ILE A 5 9.12 10.05 -43.71
C ILE A 5 10.00 8.86 -43.41
N PRO A 6 11.05 8.99 -42.56
CA PRO A 6 11.87 7.85 -42.18
C PRO A 6 10.93 6.81 -41.55
N ASN A 7 11.02 5.58 -42.03
CA ASN A 7 10.28 4.47 -41.43
C ASN A 7 10.78 4.35 -39.98
N PRO A 8 9.89 4.52 -38.96
CA PRO A 8 10.33 4.32 -37.59
C PRO A 8 10.95 2.92 -37.51
N SER A 9 12.05 2.79 -36.78
CA SER A 9 12.63 1.47 -36.56
C SER A 9 11.56 0.55 -36.02
N VAL A 10 11.57 -0.72 -36.35
CA VAL A 10 10.59 -1.70 -35.86
C VAL A 10 10.55 -1.65 -34.33
N LEU A 11 11.68 -1.33 -33.69
CA LEU A 11 11.86 -1.15 -32.26
C LEU A 11 11.01 -0.02 -31.69
N ASP A 12 10.88 1.11 -32.42
CA ASP A 12 10.06 2.26 -31.95
C ASP A 12 8.55 1.97 -32.02
N SER A 13 8.17 0.83 -32.56
CA SER A 13 6.76 0.43 -32.70
C SER A 13 6.24 -0.42 -31.54
N TYR A 14 7.12 -0.86 -30.65
CA TYR A 14 6.75 -1.69 -29.49
C TYR A 14 6.87 -0.93 -28.19
N LEU A 15 5.86 -1.08 -27.33
CA LEU A 15 5.86 -0.57 -25.98
C LEU A 15 6.18 -1.72 -25.01
N ASN A 16 7.10 -1.48 -24.07
CA ASN A 16 7.36 -2.43 -23.01
C ASN A 16 6.08 -2.68 -22.21
N LYS A 17 5.71 -3.94 -22.03
CA LYS A 17 4.45 -4.32 -21.38
C LYS A 17 4.37 -3.88 -19.92
N GLU A 18 5.51 -3.87 -19.21
CA GLU A 18 5.56 -3.50 -17.79
C GLU A 18 5.46 -1.98 -17.62
N LEU A 19 6.14 -1.22 -18.49
CA LEU A 19 6.01 0.24 -18.49
C LEU A 19 4.62 0.68 -18.97
N SER A 20 4.05 0.00 -19.96
CA SER A 20 2.66 0.24 -20.42
C SER A 20 1.65 0.02 -19.29
N TRP A 21 1.85 -0.99 -18.44
CA TRP A 21 1.00 -1.22 -17.28
C TRP A 21 1.08 -0.07 -16.27
N LEU A 22 2.28 0.49 -16.04
CA LEU A 22 2.43 1.67 -15.18
C LEU A 22 1.67 2.88 -15.75
N GLU A 23 1.65 3.05 -17.07
CA GLU A 23 0.85 4.14 -17.69
C GLU A 23 -0.66 3.89 -17.55
N PHE A 24 -1.12 2.63 -17.54
CA PHE A 24 -2.49 2.33 -17.16
C PHE A 24 -2.78 2.77 -15.71
N ASN A 25 -1.92 2.43 -14.76
CA ASN A 25 -2.12 2.84 -13.37
C ASN A 25 -1.94 4.36 -13.19
N ALA A 26 -1.12 5.02 -14.01
CA ALA A 26 -1.03 6.48 -14.05
C ALA A 26 -2.36 7.13 -14.43
N ARG A 27 -3.12 6.55 -15.38
CA ARG A 27 -4.48 7.02 -15.72
C ARG A 27 -5.47 6.84 -14.57
N VAL A 28 -5.34 5.77 -13.76
CA VAL A 28 -6.10 5.64 -12.51
C VAL A 28 -5.78 6.79 -11.54
N LEU A 29 -4.50 7.16 -11.45
CA LEU A 29 -4.08 8.31 -10.63
C LEU A 29 -4.61 9.63 -11.19
N GLU A 30 -4.69 9.80 -12.52
CA GLU A 30 -5.22 11.02 -13.17
C GLU A 30 -6.65 11.33 -12.73
N GLU A 31 -7.49 10.33 -12.49
CA GLU A 31 -8.85 10.52 -11.94
C GLU A 31 -8.77 11.19 -10.56
N ALA A 32 -7.81 10.78 -9.71
CA ALA A 32 -7.60 11.43 -8.43
C ALA A 32 -7.04 12.85 -8.55
N LEU A 33 -6.25 13.13 -9.59
CA LEU A 33 -5.64 14.44 -9.84
C LEU A 33 -6.61 15.42 -10.52
N THR A 34 -7.73 14.95 -11.04
CA THR A 34 -8.70 15.75 -11.79
C THR A 34 -9.62 16.52 -10.85
N PRO A 35 -9.59 17.88 -10.83
CA PRO A 35 -10.34 18.68 -9.87
C PRO A 35 -11.88 18.56 -9.99
N SER A 36 -12.39 18.17 -11.16
CA SER A 36 -13.83 17.99 -11.38
C SER A 36 -14.40 16.69 -10.80
N VAL A 37 -13.54 15.74 -10.42
CA VAL A 37 -13.94 14.50 -9.75
C VAL A 37 -14.27 14.80 -8.29
N PRO A 38 -15.40 14.30 -7.74
CA PRO A 38 -15.77 14.50 -6.34
C PRO A 38 -14.66 14.06 -5.38
N ILE A 39 -14.48 14.78 -4.27
CA ILE A 39 -13.30 14.63 -3.42
C ILE A 39 -13.18 13.22 -2.80
N ALA A 40 -14.32 12.60 -2.44
CA ALA A 40 -14.31 11.24 -1.91
C ALA A 40 -13.94 10.22 -2.99
N GLU A 41 -14.36 10.44 -4.25
CA GLU A 41 -13.94 9.61 -5.37
C GLU A 41 -12.44 9.76 -5.64
N ARG A 42 -11.90 10.97 -5.53
CA ARG A 42 -10.45 11.19 -5.64
C ARG A 42 -9.68 10.37 -4.60
N LEU A 43 -10.14 10.33 -3.34
CA LEU A 43 -9.56 9.46 -2.30
C LEU A 43 -9.62 7.98 -2.71
N LYS A 44 -10.77 7.55 -3.25
CA LYS A 44 -10.95 6.17 -3.74
C LYS A 44 -9.96 5.83 -4.85
N PHE A 45 -9.76 6.73 -5.83
CA PHE A 45 -8.77 6.51 -6.90
C PHE A 45 -7.33 6.50 -6.38
N LEU A 46 -6.96 7.33 -5.39
CA LEU A 46 -5.66 7.24 -4.72
C LEU A 46 -5.46 5.87 -4.06
N SER A 47 -6.51 5.34 -3.43
CA SER A 47 -6.49 4.02 -2.79
C SER A 47 -6.36 2.88 -3.80
N ILE A 48 -7.10 2.95 -4.92
CA ILE A 48 -7.03 1.97 -6.01
C ILE A 48 -5.65 1.99 -6.66
N PHE A 49 -5.08 3.18 -6.91
CA PHE A 49 -3.73 3.31 -7.45
C PHE A 49 -2.70 2.58 -6.56
N THR A 50 -2.79 2.75 -5.23
CA THR A 50 -1.91 2.06 -4.28
C THR A 50 -2.07 0.54 -4.34
N SER A 51 -3.31 0.03 -4.32
CA SER A 51 -3.58 -1.41 -4.38
C SER A 51 -3.08 -2.03 -5.69
N ASN A 52 -3.29 -1.35 -6.81
CA ASN A 52 -2.77 -1.78 -8.10
C ASN A 52 -1.23 -1.82 -8.11
N LEU A 53 -0.60 -0.82 -7.52
CA LEU A 53 0.86 -0.77 -7.43
C LEU A 53 1.41 -1.89 -6.54
N ASP A 54 0.72 -2.22 -5.44
CA ASP A 54 1.08 -3.35 -4.59
C ASP A 54 1.10 -4.67 -5.37
N GLU A 55 0.03 -4.96 -6.11
CA GLU A 55 -0.06 -6.16 -6.95
C GLU A 55 1.01 -6.18 -8.02
N TYR A 56 1.27 -5.04 -8.66
CA TYR A 56 2.31 -4.90 -9.66
C TYR A 56 3.70 -5.28 -9.11
N PHE A 57 4.04 -4.81 -7.91
CA PHE A 57 5.30 -5.17 -7.25
C PHE A 57 5.34 -6.64 -6.85
N MET A 58 4.26 -7.16 -6.26
CA MET A 58 4.21 -8.55 -5.80
C MET A 58 4.35 -9.57 -6.92
N VAL A 59 3.90 -9.23 -8.14
CA VAL A 59 3.83 -10.19 -9.25
C VAL A 59 4.86 -9.84 -10.34
N ARG A 60 4.77 -8.63 -10.91
CA ARG A 60 5.53 -8.28 -12.11
C ARG A 60 6.96 -7.86 -11.79
N VAL A 61 7.14 -6.92 -10.85
CA VAL A 61 8.47 -6.49 -10.44
C VAL A 61 9.23 -7.64 -9.78
N ALA A 62 8.54 -8.46 -8.96
CA ALA A 62 9.11 -9.66 -8.38
C ALA A 62 9.64 -10.62 -9.44
N GLY A 63 8.87 -10.87 -10.51
CA GLY A 63 9.30 -11.70 -11.63
C GLY A 63 10.53 -11.13 -12.35
N LEU A 64 10.57 -9.81 -12.59
CA LEU A 64 11.73 -9.16 -13.20
C LEU A 64 12.98 -9.25 -12.32
N LYS A 65 12.85 -9.02 -11.00
CA LYS A 65 13.98 -9.15 -10.07
C LYS A 65 14.54 -10.57 -10.02
N LYS A 66 13.69 -11.57 -10.07
CA LYS A 66 14.12 -12.97 -10.18
C LYS A 66 14.90 -13.23 -11.47
N MET A 67 14.41 -12.73 -12.60
CA MET A 67 15.12 -12.84 -13.88
C MET A 67 16.50 -12.14 -13.82
N GLU A 68 16.58 -10.97 -13.19
CA GLU A 68 17.84 -10.23 -13.01
C GLU A 68 18.85 -11.03 -12.18
N GLN A 69 18.41 -11.62 -11.06
CA GLN A 69 19.25 -12.45 -10.17
C GLN A 69 19.74 -13.72 -10.88
N GLU A 70 18.92 -14.33 -11.72
CA GLU A 70 19.27 -15.52 -12.53
C GLU A 70 20.12 -15.16 -13.74
N GLY A 71 20.42 -13.87 -13.96
CA GLY A 71 21.20 -13.39 -15.13
C GLY A 71 20.48 -13.61 -16.46
N LEU A 72 19.16 -13.80 -16.43
CA LEU A 72 18.35 -13.97 -17.63
C LEU A 72 18.14 -12.61 -18.30
N ARG A 73 18.57 -12.53 -19.55
CA ARG A 73 18.26 -11.37 -20.39
C ARG A 73 16.90 -11.62 -21.05
N SER A 74 16.03 -10.63 -21.04
CA SER A 74 14.81 -10.65 -21.86
C SER A 74 15.17 -10.51 -23.34
N SER A 75 15.93 -11.48 -23.89
CA SER A 75 16.39 -11.45 -25.30
C SER A 75 15.26 -11.58 -26.31
N ASP A 76 14.05 -11.94 -25.86
CA ASP A 76 12.88 -12.15 -26.71
C ASP A 76 11.85 -11.00 -26.64
N SER A 77 12.17 -9.90 -25.93
CA SER A 77 11.28 -8.74 -25.92
C SER A 77 11.48 -7.93 -27.20
N PRO A 78 10.40 -7.65 -27.95
CA PRO A 78 10.48 -6.89 -29.20
C PRO A 78 11.04 -5.46 -29.02
N ASP A 79 11.06 -4.92 -27.81
CA ASP A 79 11.58 -3.60 -27.47
C ASP A 79 13.07 -3.60 -27.11
N GLU A 80 13.73 -4.78 -27.14
CA GLU A 80 15.16 -5.00 -26.86
C GLU A 80 15.66 -4.46 -25.49
N MET A 81 14.76 -4.05 -24.59
CA MET A 81 15.14 -3.62 -23.24
C MET A 81 15.60 -4.82 -22.43
N ASP A 82 16.74 -4.70 -21.77
CA ASP A 82 17.14 -5.67 -20.76
C ASP A 82 16.38 -5.45 -19.43
N VAL A 83 16.37 -6.50 -18.60
CA VAL A 83 15.62 -6.49 -17.34
C VAL A 83 16.06 -5.36 -16.40
N THR A 84 17.35 -5.07 -16.33
CA THR A 84 17.91 -4.01 -15.48
C THR A 84 17.45 -2.62 -15.95
N GLN A 85 17.40 -2.41 -17.28
CA GLN A 85 16.88 -1.17 -17.87
C GLN A 85 15.39 -1.00 -17.54
N VAL A 86 14.59 -2.06 -17.69
CA VAL A 86 13.16 -2.04 -17.36
C VAL A 86 12.96 -1.71 -15.88
N LEU A 87 13.69 -2.37 -14.96
CA LEU A 87 13.62 -2.09 -13.52
C LEU A 87 14.00 -0.63 -13.19
N HIS A 88 15.02 -0.09 -13.86
CA HIS A 88 15.42 1.31 -13.70
C HIS A 88 14.32 2.29 -14.14
N HIS A 89 13.69 2.04 -15.29
CA HIS A 89 12.56 2.85 -15.76
C HIS A 89 11.35 2.74 -14.85
N ILE A 90 11.03 1.53 -14.36
CA ILE A 90 9.97 1.31 -13.37
C ILE A 90 10.24 2.15 -12.13
N ARG A 91 11.45 2.09 -11.56
CA ARG A 91 11.84 2.88 -10.40
C ARG A 91 11.60 4.37 -10.60
N THR A 92 12.11 4.91 -11.70
CA THR A 92 11.98 6.33 -12.02
C THR A 92 10.52 6.76 -12.16
N ARG A 93 9.73 5.95 -12.88
CA ARG A 93 8.31 6.25 -13.10
C ARG A 93 7.50 6.17 -11.82
N VAL A 94 7.70 5.12 -11.02
CA VAL A 94 7.01 4.94 -9.73
C VAL A 94 7.31 6.08 -8.77
N ASP A 95 8.57 6.53 -8.65
CA ASP A 95 8.92 7.70 -7.83
C ASP A 95 8.14 8.96 -8.23
N SER A 96 8.00 9.19 -9.53
CA SER A 96 7.24 10.32 -10.07
C SER A 96 5.76 10.22 -9.71
N LEU A 97 5.17 9.03 -9.87
CA LEU A 97 3.75 8.78 -9.58
C LEU A 97 3.44 8.89 -8.07
N LEU A 98 4.30 8.33 -7.21
CA LEU A 98 4.16 8.44 -5.76
C LEU A 98 4.20 9.90 -5.29
N LYS A 99 5.13 10.71 -5.83
CA LYS A 99 5.17 12.14 -5.52
C LYS A 99 3.89 12.88 -5.91
N ALA A 100 3.31 12.56 -7.07
CA ALA A 100 2.05 13.14 -7.49
C ALA A 100 0.89 12.68 -6.60
N GLN A 101 0.84 11.39 -6.24
CA GLN A 101 -0.16 10.80 -5.36
C GLN A 101 -0.17 11.46 -3.98
N TYR A 102 1.00 11.53 -3.31
CA TYR A 102 1.11 12.11 -1.97
C TYR A 102 0.85 13.60 -1.96
N ARG A 103 1.29 14.34 -3.00
CA ARG A 103 0.95 15.76 -3.14
C ARG A 103 -0.56 15.97 -3.22
N CYS A 104 -1.26 15.16 -4.02
CA CYS A 104 -2.73 15.22 -4.13
C CYS A 104 -3.39 14.89 -2.79
N LEU A 105 -2.98 13.80 -2.12
CA LEU A 105 -3.53 13.40 -0.83
C LEU A 105 -3.39 14.50 0.21
N LEU A 106 -2.15 14.96 0.43
CA LEU A 106 -1.81 15.83 1.56
C LEU A 106 -2.23 17.30 1.35
N ASN A 107 -2.17 17.78 0.10
CA ASN A 107 -2.42 19.20 -0.18
C ASN A 107 -3.83 19.50 -0.70
N GLU A 108 -4.56 18.46 -1.16
CA GLU A 108 -5.87 18.66 -1.77
C GLU A 108 -6.95 17.80 -1.09
N VAL A 109 -6.78 16.47 -1.06
CA VAL A 109 -7.86 15.55 -0.63
C VAL A 109 -8.11 15.66 0.87
N LEU A 110 -7.09 15.52 1.72
CA LEU A 110 -7.26 15.60 3.17
C LEU A 110 -7.74 16.98 3.63
N PRO A 111 -7.19 18.11 3.14
CA PRO A 111 -7.70 19.44 3.49
C PRO A 111 -9.15 19.67 3.05
N SER A 112 -9.55 19.16 1.89
CA SER A 112 -10.93 19.28 1.42
C SER A 112 -11.91 18.46 2.25
N LEU A 113 -11.53 17.23 2.66
CA LEU A 113 -12.32 16.43 3.59
C LEU A 113 -12.44 17.11 4.97
N GLU A 114 -11.34 17.72 5.44
CA GLU A 114 -11.36 18.48 6.69
C GLU A 114 -12.32 19.68 6.63
N ALA A 115 -12.38 20.39 5.51
CA ALA A 115 -13.34 21.47 5.30
C ALA A 115 -14.80 20.99 5.33
N GLU A 116 -15.04 19.73 4.99
CA GLU A 116 -16.33 19.03 5.03
C GLU A 116 -16.55 18.24 6.33
N ASN A 117 -15.81 18.60 7.38
CA ASN A 117 -15.91 18.03 8.73
C ASN A 117 -15.53 16.53 8.85
N VAL A 118 -14.71 16.01 7.97
CA VAL A 118 -14.12 14.68 8.08
C VAL A 118 -12.60 14.82 8.25
N LYS A 119 -12.08 14.55 9.45
CA LYS A 119 -10.71 14.90 9.84
C LYS A 119 -9.91 13.72 10.33
N ILE A 120 -8.64 13.65 9.91
CA ILE A 120 -7.61 12.87 10.60
C ILE A 120 -6.83 13.84 11.47
N LEU A 121 -6.89 13.65 12.79
CA LEU A 121 -6.19 14.48 13.76
C LEU A 121 -4.83 13.85 14.09
N SER A 122 -3.80 14.66 14.15
CA SER A 122 -2.54 14.26 14.77
C SER A 122 -2.68 14.22 16.29
N MET A 123 -1.86 13.44 16.98
CA MET A 123 -1.87 13.37 18.46
C MET A 123 -1.61 14.72 19.14
N LYS A 124 -1.02 15.69 18.42
CA LYS A 124 -0.82 17.06 18.91
C LYS A 124 -2.10 17.91 18.91
N GLN A 125 -3.10 17.54 18.12
CA GLN A 125 -4.38 18.26 18.00
C GLN A 125 -5.46 17.69 18.94
N ILE A 126 -5.16 16.60 19.64
CA ILE A 126 -6.09 15.93 20.55
C ILE A 126 -6.27 16.73 21.85
N THR A 127 -7.51 17.00 22.24
CA THR A 127 -7.83 17.65 23.52
C THR A 127 -7.57 16.70 24.69
N ALA A 128 -7.46 17.25 25.91
CA ALA A 128 -7.24 16.43 27.10
C ALA A 128 -8.36 15.38 27.33
N ALA A 129 -9.63 15.73 27.06
CA ALA A 129 -10.75 14.81 27.18
C ALA A 129 -10.71 13.68 26.15
N GLN A 130 -10.34 14.01 24.90
CA GLN A 130 -10.15 13.03 23.83
C GLN A 130 -8.97 12.10 24.15
N LYS A 131 -7.90 12.66 24.72
CA LYS A 131 -6.73 11.85 25.13
C LYS A 131 -7.11 10.79 26.15
N VAL A 132 -7.87 11.13 27.19
CA VAL A 132 -8.33 10.16 28.19
C VAL A 132 -9.12 9.01 27.55
N ALA A 133 -9.99 9.31 26.59
CA ALA A 133 -10.76 8.29 25.88
C ALA A 133 -9.88 7.40 25.01
N LEU A 134 -8.91 8.00 24.32
CA LEU A 134 -7.93 7.27 23.50
C LEU A 134 -7.00 6.41 24.35
N ASP A 135 -6.53 6.90 25.50
CA ASP A 135 -5.69 6.13 26.42
C ASP A 135 -6.48 4.93 26.98
N THR A 136 -7.76 5.11 27.31
CA THR A 136 -8.62 4.00 27.75
C THR A 136 -8.79 2.96 26.63
N PHE A 137 -9.05 3.39 25.40
CA PHE A 137 -9.15 2.50 24.23
C PHE A 137 -7.82 1.79 23.97
N TYR A 138 -6.71 2.51 24.06
CA TYR A 138 -5.38 1.95 23.91
C TYR A 138 -5.12 0.82 24.92
N GLU A 139 -5.39 1.06 26.20
CA GLU A 139 -5.16 0.08 27.27
C GLU A 139 -6.06 -1.15 27.15
N SER A 140 -7.34 -0.97 26.77
CA SER A 140 -8.31 -2.07 26.74
C SER A 140 -8.28 -2.88 25.44
N GLU A 141 -8.05 -2.25 24.29
CA GLU A 141 -8.21 -2.89 22.98
C GLU A 141 -6.91 -3.00 22.19
N VAL A 142 -6.04 -1.98 22.27
CA VAL A 142 -4.85 -1.91 21.42
C VAL A 142 -3.66 -2.62 22.08
N SER A 143 -3.28 -2.23 23.27
CA SER A 143 -2.12 -2.77 23.99
C SER A 143 -2.13 -4.31 24.13
N PRO A 144 -3.27 -4.97 24.42
CA PRO A 144 -3.29 -6.44 24.57
C PRO A 144 -2.99 -7.23 23.29
N VAL A 145 -3.14 -6.63 22.10
CA VAL A 145 -2.89 -7.28 20.81
C VAL A 145 -1.55 -6.90 20.18
N LEU A 146 -0.80 -5.98 20.82
CA LEU A 146 0.51 -5.57 20.33
C LEU A 146 1.60 -6.55 20.79
N THR A 147 2.53 -6.81 19.87
CA THR A 147 3.73 -7.60 20.16
C THR A 147 4.96 -6.77 19.81
N PRO A 148 5.49 -5.98 20.76
CA PRO A 148 6.72 -5.24 20.52
C PRO A 148 7.92 -6.19 20.43
N LEU A 149 8.79 -5.96 19.44
CA LEU A 149 9.97 -6.75 19.18
C LEU A 149 11.21 -5.84 19.26
N GLY A 150 12.13 -6.17 20.16
CA GLY A 150 13.45 -5.53 20.22
C GLY A 150 14.44 -6.28 19.33
N VAL A 151 15.23 -5.56 18.59
CA VAL A 151 16.34 -6.13 17.80
C VAL A 151 17.64 -5.68 18.44
N ASP A 152 18.40 -6.66 18.87
CA ASP A 152 19.74 -6.51 19.41
C ASP A 152 20.62 -7.67 18.90
N PRO A 153 21.93 -7.70 19.19
CA PRO A 153 22.81 -8.79 18.75
C PRO A 153 22.38 -10.20 19.18
N ALA A 154 21.59 -10.31 20.24
CA ALA A 154 21.14 -11.59 20.80
C ALA A 154 19.81 -12.07 20.19
N HIS A 155 19.05 -11.17 19.55
CA HIS A 155 17.75 -11.46 18.97
C HIS A 155 17.78 -11.30 17.44
N PRO A 156 17.29 -12.30 16.66
CA PRO A 156 17.27 -12.21 15.22
C PRO A 156 16.32 -11.09 14.77
N PHE A 157 16.59 -10.53 13.58
CA PHE A 157 15.72 -9.56 12.95
C PHE A 157 14.32 -10.19 12.69
N PRO A 158 13.21 -9.50 13.05
CA PRO A 158 11.88 -10.07 12.93
C PRO A 158 11.49 -10.28 11.46
N PHE A 159 10.69 -11.30 11.22
CA PHE A 159 10.04 -11.45 9.92
C PHE A 159 8.94 -10.41 9.77
N LEU A 160 9.12 -9.50 8.82
CA LEU A 160 8.12 -8.48 8.49
C LEU A 160 7.08 -9.08 7.53
N VAL A 161 5.82 -9.11 7.96
CA VAL A 161 4.70 -9.66 7.19
C VAL A 161 4.44 -8.82 5.94
N ASN A 162 4.12 -9.46 4.82
CA ASN A 162 3.79 -8.78 3.57
C ASN A 162 2.64 -7.80 3.75
N GLN A 163 2.82 -6.57 3.28
CA GLN A 163 1.85 -5.46 3.31
C GLN A 163 1.44 -4.96 4.71
N ALA A 164 1.95 -5.53 5.79
CA ALA A 164 1.72 -5.01 7.12
C ALA A 164 2.49 -3.71 7.35
N ILE A 165 1.91 -2.80 8.12
CA ILE A 165 2.58 -1.58 8.59
C ILE A 165 3.33 -1.93 9.87
N TYR A 166 4.60 -1.57 9.93
CA TYR A 166 5.42 -1.67 11.13
C TYR A 166 5.88 -0.28 11.55
N LEU A 167 5.94 -0.05 12.84
CA LEU A 167 6.62 1.10 13.41
C LEU A 167 8.06 0.70 13.73
N VAL A 168 9.01 1.38 13.12
CA VAL A 168 10.44 1.35 13.52
C VAL A 168 10.59 2.29 14.68
N VAL A 169 10.82 1.74 15.86
CA VAL A 169 10.91 2.49 17.10
C VAL A 169 12.37 2.76 17.43
N VAL A 170 12.68 4.05 17.50
CA VAL A 170 14.03 4.55 17.74
C VAL A 170 14.18 4.88 19.24
N PRO A 171 15.07 4.22 19.97
CA PRO A 171 15.33 4.57 21.34
C PRO A 171 16.10 5.89 21.45
N LYS A 172 15.86 6.62 22.52
CA LYS A 172 16.65 7.80 22.85
C LYS A 172 18.07 7.36 23.17
N ALA A 173 19.05 7.99 22.54
CA ALA A 173 20.44 7.68 22.79
C ALA A 173 20.77 7.88 24.29
N ASP A 174 21.03 6.79 25.00
CA ASP A 174 21.57 6.85 26.37
C ASP A 174 23.08 6.60 26.29
N PRO A 175 23.91 7.62 26.68
CA PRO A 175 25.36 7.47 26.69
C PRO A 175 25.86 6.32 27.55
N LYS A 176 25.02 5.81 28.48
CA LYS A 176 25.38 4.72 29.41
C LYS A 176 25.03 3.33 28.90
N VAL A 177 24.17 3.24 27.86
CA VAL A 177 23.62 1.97 27.30
C VAL A 177 24.14 1.70 25.88
N SER A 178 24.94 2.60 25.30
CA SER A 178 25.59 2.37 24.00
C SER A 178 26.59 1.21 24.15
N LEU A 179 26.12 -0.01 24.02
CA LEU A 179 26.94 -1.18 23.76
C LEU A 179 27.49 -1.03 22.33
N GLU A 180 28.80 -0.76 22.28
CA GLU A 180 29.70 -0.90 21.14
C GLU A 180 29.06 -0.92 19.73
N GLY A 181 28.65 0.25 19.25
CA GLY A 181 28.49 0.47 17.78
C GLY A 181 27.25 -0.11 17.09
N GLU A 182 26.39 -0.88 17.76
CA GLU A 182 25.19 -1.43 17.14
C GLU A 182 23.95 -0.58 17.48
N LEU A 183 23.17 -0.29 16.43
CA LEU A 183 21.89 0.43 16.56
C LEU A 183 20.85 -0.48 17.21
N SER A 184 20.40 -0.12 18.40
CA SER A 184 19.20 -0.73 18.98
C SER A 184 17.96 -0.19 18.25
N VAL A 185 17.01 -1.07 17.94
CA VAL A 185 15.78 -0.71 17.26
C VAL A 185 14.63 -1.59 17.75
N GLY A 186 13.46 -0.99 17.91
CA GLY A 186 12.24 -1.74 18.19
C GLY A 186 11.35 -1.82 16.95
N PHE A 187 10.51 -2.87 16.87
CA PHE A 187 9.48 -3.01 15.87
C PHE A 187 8.14 -3.26 16.55
N VAL A 188 7.11 -2.60 16.06
CA VAL A 188 5.72 -2.85 16.48
C VAL A 188 4.88 -2.99 15.21
N GLU A 189 4.25 -4.14 15.03
CA GLU A 189 3.27 -4.33 13.96
C GLU A 189 1.98 -3.58 14.30
N VAL A 190 1.45 -2.82 13.33
CA VAL A 190 0.13 -2.19 13.46
C VAL A 190 -0.93 -3.26 13.18
N PRO A 191 -1.74 -3.66 14.18
CA PRO A 191 -2.61 -4.81 14.06
C PRO A 191 -3.76 -4.56 13.09
N THR A 192 -3.95 -5.47 12.15
CA THR A 192 -5.03 -5.40 11.15
C THR A 192 -6.39 -5.84 11.69
N VAL A 193 -6.43 -6.45 12.88
CA VAL A 193 -7.70 -6.84 13.55
C VAL A 193 -8.44 -5.64 14.14
N LEU A 194 -7.77 -4.51 14.29
CA LEU A 194 -8.35 -3.24 14.73
C LEU A 194 -8.54 -2.29 13.54
N PRO A 195 -9.54 -1.38 13.61
CA PRO A 195 -9.69 -0.36 12.58
C PRO A 195 -8.50 0.60 12.60
N ARG A 196 -7.95 0.90 11.43
CA ARG A 196 -6.83 1.85 11.31
C ARG A 196 -7.25 3.29 11.63
N LEU A 197 -8.52 3.66 11.29
CA LEU A 197 -9.14 4.93 11.63
C LEU A 197 -9.83 4.79 12.99
N VAL A 198 -9.18 5.22 14.04
CA VAL A 198 -9.74 5.22 15.40
C VAL A 198 -10.62 6.46 15.57
N ALA A 199 -11.93 6.26 15.76
CA ALA A 199 -12.87 7.35 15.93
C ALA A 199 -12.61 8.13 17.22
N VAL A 200 -12.62 9.44 17.12
CA VAL A 200 -12.44 10.37 18.22
C VAL A 200 -13.69 11.23 18.36
N LYS A 201 -14.25 11.32 19.58
CA LYS A 201 -15.43 12.13 19.81
C LYS A 201 -15.14 13.61 19.55
N SER A 202 -15.84 14.20 18.58
CA SER A 202 -15.75 15.63 18.32
C SER A 202 -16.58 16.44 19.31
N GLU A 203 -16.14 17.67 19.59
CA GLU A 203 -16.88 18.66 20.37
C GLU A 203 -17.91 19.40 19.50
N ARG A 204 -17.80 19.32 18.17
CA ARG A 204 -18.67 19.97 17.20
C ARG A 204 -19.69 18.99 16.63
N PRO A 205 -20.99 19.34 16.63
CA PRO A 205 -22.01 18.52 16.01
C PRO A 205 -21.74 18.32 14.50
N GLY A 206 -21.85 17.07 14.02
CA GLY A 206 -21.67 16.74 12.60
C GLY A 206 -20.22 16.58 12.14
N GLU A 207 -19.24 16.84 13.02
CA GLU A 207 -17.82 16.63 12.70
C GLU A 207 -17.41 15.20 13.05
N GLN A 208 -16.72 14.54 12.12
CA GLN A 208 -16.17 13.19 12.28
C GLN A 208 -14.63 13.29 12.37
N CYS A 209 -14.11 12.91 13.52
CA CYS A 209 -12.69 12.98 13.79
C CYS A 209 -12.12 11.58 13.99
N PHE A 210 -10.93 11.38 13.46
CA PHE A 210 -10.19 10.12 13.57
C PHE A 210 -8.74 10.40 13.93
N VAL A 211 -8.09 9.43 14.55
CA VAL A 211 -6.63 9.34 14.62
C VAL A 211 -6.19 8.04 13.93
N LEU A 212 -5.01 8.01 13.38
CA LEU A 212 -4.45 6.78 12.85
C LEU A 212 -4.00 5.86 13.99
N LEU A 213 -4.25 4.57 13.85
CA LEU A 213 -3.87 3.58 14.86
C LEU A 213 -2.35 3.58 15.10
N GLU A 214 -1.57 3.73 14.04
CA GLU A 214 -0.12 3.87 14.13
C GLU A 214 0.32 5.09 14.95
N ASP A 215 -0.38 6.22 14.83
CA ASP A 215 -0.07 7.42 15.62
C ASP A 215 -0.46 7.25 17.09
N LEU A 216 -1.57 6.56 17.35
CA LEU A 216 -1.99 6.21 18.72
C LEU A 216 -0.96 5.27 19.37
N ILE A 217 -0.48 4.25 18.66
CA ILE A 217 0.58 3.35 19.14
C ILE A 217 1.86 4.14 19.38
N ALA A 218 2.27 4.99 18.42
CA ALA A 218 3.47 5.81 18.54
C ALA A 218 3.44 6.78 19.73
N SER A 219 2.26 7.23 20.16
CA SER A 219 2.11 8.09 21.34
C SER A 219 2.23 7.35 22.67
N ASN A 220 2.22 6.01 22.66
CA ASN A 220 2.23 5.15 23.85
C ASN A 220 3.45 4.20 23.92
N LEU A 221 4.53 4.50 23.19
CA LEU A 221 5.71 3.63 23.08
C LEU A 221 6.37 3.30 24.41
N GLU A 222 6.40 4.22 25.37
CA GLU A 222 7.02 4.00 26.68
C GLU A 222 6.35 2.88 27.46
N SER A 223 5.04 2.65 27.26
CA SER A 223 4.31 1.54 27.86
C SER A 223 4.65 0.18 27.24
N LEU A 224 5.12 0.18 25.98
CA LEU A 224 5.45 -1.04 25.23
C LEU A 224 6.89 -1.49 25.45
N PHE A 225 7.81 -0.56 25.62
CA PHE A 225 9.24 -0.84 25.78
C PHE A 225 9.70 -0.49 27.20
N PHE A 226 9.28 -1.30 28.14
CA PHE A 226 9.54 -1.07 29.57
C PHE A 226 11.04 -0.98 29.84
N GLY A 227 11.44 0.10 30.51
CA GLY A 227 12.86 0.35 30.87
C GLY A 227 13.67 1.05 29.80
N PHE A 228 13.09 1.36 28.64
CA PHE A 228 13.72 2.13 27.58
C PHE A 228 12.96 3.44 27.34
N HIS A 229 13.72 4.51 27.10
CA HIS A 229 13.15 5.78 26.63
C HIS A 229 13.15 5.79 25.12
N MET A 230 11.97 5.98 24.51
CA MET A 230 11.83 6.03 23.08
C MET A 230 11.84 7.49 22.59
N GLU A 231 12.50 7.75 21.47
CA GLU A 231 12.58 9.09 20.88
C GLU A 231 11.45 9.29 19.86
N ALA A 232 11.27 8.34 18.96
CA ALA A 232 10.31 8.41 17.88
C ALA A 232 9.95 7.02 17.33
N ALA A 233 8.85 6.98 16.57
CA ALA A 233 8.50 5.84 15.74
C ALA A 233 8.22 6.30 14.30
N TYR A 234 8.65 5.47 13.35
CA TYR A 234 8.52 5.75 11.94
C TYR A 234 7.83 4.58 11.24
N PRO A 235 6.73 4.82 10.55
CA PRO A 235 6.04 3.74 9.83
C PRO A 235 6.86 3.29 8.62
N ILE A 236 6.91 1.97 8.46
CA ILE A 236 7.46 1.31 7.28
C ILE A 236 6.49 0.25 6.78
N ARG A 237 6.68 -0.19 5.55
CA ARG A 237 5.89 -1.26 4.95
C ARG A 237 6.73 -2.05 3.95
N VAL A 238 6.63 -3.37 3.99
CA VAL A 238 7.30 -4.25 3.04
C VAL A 238 6.30 -4.84 2.05
N THR A 239 6.72 -4.96 0.79
CA THR A 239 6.00 -5.74 -0.22
C THR A 239 6.88 -6.92 -0.61
N ARG A 240 6.33 -8.14 -0.50
CA ARG A 240 7.03 -9.39 -0.81
C ARG A 240 6.55 -10.00 -2.13
N ASN A 241 7.40 -10.80 -2.72
CA ASN A 241 7.04 -11.63 -3.87
C ASN A 241 5.88 -12.57 -3.50
N LEU A 242 4.86 -12.63 -4.37
CA LEU A 242 3.88 -13.71 -4.35
C LEU A 242 4.38 -14.80 -5.31
N ASP A 243 4.92 -15.88 -4.79
CA ASP A 243 5.42 -16.97 -5.63
C ASP A 243 4.24 -17.73 -6.28
N TYR A 244 3.86 -17.30 -7.51
CA TYR A 244 2.79 -17.91 -8.31
C TYR A 244 3.18 -19.27 -8.91
N ASN A 245 4.41 -19.76 -8.70
CA ASN A 245 4.82 -21.08 -9.19
C ASN A 245 4.00 -22.26 -8.65
N LEU A 246 3.12 -22.03 -7.69
CA LEU A 246 2.22 -23.03 -7.12
C LEU A 246 0.94 -23.24 -7.93
N LEU A 247 0.55 -22.28 -8.79
CA LEU A 247 -0.68 -22.43 -9.60
C LEU A 247 -0.47 -23.21 -10.89
N GLU A 248 0.76 -23.34 -11.39
CA GLU A 248 1.06 -24.08 -12.62
C GLU A 248 1.41 -25.57 -12.39
N ASN A 249 1.85 -25.95 -11.20
CA ASN A 249 2.14 -27.34 -10.89
C ASN A 249 0.87 -28.07 -10.46
N LYS A 250 0.34 -28.88 -11.37
CA LYS A 250 -0.81 -29.78 -11.22
C LYS A 250 -0.93 -30.32 -9.80
N VAL A 251 -2.09 -30.03 -9.19
CA VAL A 251 -2.54 -30.49 -7.87
C VAL A 251 -2.44 -32.00 -7.77
N VAL A 252 -1.32 -32.52 -7.27
CA VAL A 252 -1.15 -33.94 -6.99
C VAL A 252 -1.32 -34.24 -5.48
N ASP A 253 -1.08 -33.23 -4.63
CA ASP A 253 -1.26 -33.40 -3.18
C ASP A 253 -1.45 -32.05 -2.49
N LEU A 254 -2.71 -31.67 -2.25
CA LEU A 254 -3.11 -30.37 -1.66
C LEU A 254 -2.49 -30.18 -0.26
N LEU A 255 -2.38 -31.23 0.56
CA LEU A 255 -1.83 -31.14 1.91
C LEU A 255 -0.32 -30.85 1.91
N LYS A 256 0.43 -31.51 1.03
CA LYS A 256 1.88 -31.24 0.88
C LYS A 256 2.14 -29.87 0.25
N SER A 257 1.25 -29.42 -0.64
CA SER A 257 1.32 -28.07 -1.20
C SER A 257 1.10 -27.03 -0.10
N ILE A 258 0.08 -27.18 0.75
CA ILE A 258 -0.19 -26.26 1.87
C ILE A 258 0.97 -26.26 2.88
N GLN A 259 1.54 -27.41 3.22
CA GLN A 259 2.69 -27.48 4.12
C GLN A 259 3.94 -26.80 3.53
N ARG A 260 4.20 -26.96 2.22
CA ARG A 260 5.27 -26.23 1.52
C ARG A 260 5.01 -24.74 1.45
N GLU A 261 3.76 -24.33 1.24
CA GLU A 261 3.37 -22.90 1.28
C GLU A 261 3.63 -22.25 2.64
N MET A 262 3.34 -22.96 3.73
CA MET A 262 3.63 -22.43 5.08
C MET A 262 5.14 -22.26 5.32
N ILE A 263 5.96 -23.19 4.80
CA ILE A 263 7.44 -23.09 4.90
C ILE A 263 8.00 -22.04 3.92
N ASN A 264 7.42 -21.92 2.72
CA ASN A 264 7.89 -20.95 1.72
C ASN A 264 7.50 -19.51 2.04
N ARG A 265 6.49 -19.27 2.88
CA ARG A 265 6.14 -17.90 3.32
C ARG A 265 7.31 -17.17 3.99
N GLU A 266 8.13 -17.88 4.73
CA GLU A 266 9.34 -17.33 5.37
C GLU A 266 10.47 -16.99 4.39
N HIS A 267 10.38 -17.45 3.14
CA HIS A 267 11.43 -17.29 2.12
C HIS A 267 11.05 -16.32 0.99
N GLN A 268 9.87 -15.66 1.07
CA GLN A 268 9.47 -14.67 0.07
C GLN A 268 10.32 -13.41 0.16
N GLU A 269 11.04 -13.12 -0.91
CA GLU A 269 11.91 -11.94 -1.00
C GLU A 269 11.10 -10.64 -0.91
N VAL A 270 11.67 -9.64 -0.24
CA VAL A 270 11.13 -8.29 -0.25
C VAL A 270 11.50 -7.64 -1.57
N VAL A 271 10.49 -7.17 -2.30
CA VAL A 271 10.65 -6.50 -3.60
C VAL A 271 10.47 -5.00 -3.52
N ARG A 272 9.90 -4.49 -2.43
CA ARG A 272 9.76 -3.06 -2.14
C ARG A 272 9.73 -2.83 -0.63
N LEU A 273 10.45 -1.80 -0.20
CA LEU A 273 10.42 -1.26 1.16
C LEU A 273 9.99 0.21 1.11
N GLU A 274 8.82 0.51 1.63
CA GLU A 274 8.34 1.87 1.83
C GLU A 274 8.73 2.32 3.24
N VAL A 275 9.34 3.48 3.36
CA VAL A 275 9.79 4.06 4.63
C VAL A 275 9.30 5.50 4.76
N ASP A 276 8.93 5.91 5.97
CA ASP A 276 8.70 7.32 6.26
C ASP A 276 9.93 8.15 5.87
N GLU A 277 9.71 9.26 5.17
CA GLU A 277 10.81 10.12 4.67
C GLU A 277 11.69 10.70 5.78
N ASN A 278 11.17 10.75 7.02
CA ASN A 278 11.88 11.26 8.20
C ASN A 278 12.64 10.18 8.96
N LEU A 279 12.55 8.89 8.55
CA LEU A 279 13.33 7.82 9.18
C LEU A 279 14.82 8.11 9.01
N PRO A 280 15.61 8.18 10.12
CA PRO A 280 17.03 8.52 10.04
C PRO A 280 17.80 7.54 9.13
N PRO A 281 18.77 8.04 8.33
CA PRO A 281 19.51 7.23 7.34
C PRO A 281 20.17 5.98 7.91
N ALA A 282 20.66 6.03 9.16
CA ALA A 282 21.28 4.88 9.82
C ALA A 282 20.31 3.69 9.95
N TYR A 283 19.04 3.95 10.24
CA TYR A 283 18.01 2.90 10.33
C TYR A 283 17.60 2.39 8.96
N ILE A 284 17.63 3.23 7.92
CA ILE A 284 17.41 2.79 6.55
C ILE A 284 18.50 1.80 6.12
N GLU A 285 19.78 2.09 6.43
CA GLU A 285 20.89 1.18 6.14
C GLU A 285 20.78 -0.13 6.95
N LEU A 286 20.36 -0.06 8.21
CA LEU A 286 20.07 -1.25 9.00
C LEU A 286 18.99 -2.12 8.37
N LEU A 287 17.87 -1.53 7.99
CA LEU A 287 16.75 -2.23 7.32
C LEU A 287 17.22 -2.85 6.01
N LYS A 288 17.96 -2.10 5.19
CA LYS A 288 18.51 -2.55 3.91
C LYS A 288 19.36 -3.81 4.08
N GLN A 289 20.27 -3.81 5.03
CA GLN A 289 21.13 -4.95 5.33
C GLN A 289 20.36 -6.16 5.88
N LYS A 290 19.46 -5.93 6.84
CA LYS A 290 18.72 -7.00 7.52
C LYS A 290 17.63 -7.62 6.65
N ILE A 291 17.01 -6.83 5.77
CA ILE A 291 15.94 -7.28 4.87
C ILE A 291 16.53 -7.83 3.55
N GLY A 292 17.73 -7.39 3.17
CA GLY A 292 18.39 -7.82 1.93
C GLY A 292 17.88 -7.10 0.67
N VAL A 293 17.52 -5.81 0.79
CA VAL A 293 17.05 -4.99 -0.34
C VAL A 293 18.13 -4.00 -0.80
N SER A 294 18.04 -3.57 -2.06
CA SER A 294 18.91 -2.55 -2.65
C SER A 294 18.32 -1.14 -2.50
N ASP A 295 19.10 -0.09 -2.78
CA ASP A 295 18.62 1.29 -2.75
C ASP A 295 17.47 1.54 -3.76
N SER A 296 17.46 0.80 -4.88
CA SER A 296 16.38 0.88 -5.86
C SER A 296 15.05 0.33 -5.35
N ASP A 297 15.05 -0.45 -4.28
CA ASP A 297 13.85 -1.05 -3.71
C ASP A 297 13.23 -0.22 -2.59
N ILE A 298 13.96 0.82 -2.13
CA ILE A 298 13.55 1.66 -1.00
C ILE A 298 12.85 2.92 -1.51
N TYR A 299 11.60 3.11 -1.11
CA TYR A 299 10.77 4.26 -1.43
C TYR A 299 10.54 5.11 -0.18
N LYS A 300 11.13 6.32 -0.15
CA LYS A 300 10.88 7.30 0.91
C LYS A 300 9.60 8.05 0.59
N ILE A 301 8.64 7.96 1.47
CA ILE A 301 7.30 8.52 1.28
C ILE A 301 6.88 9.31 2.51
N PRO A 302 6.07 10.37 2.36
CA PRO A 302 5.49 11.07 3.51
C PRO A 302 4.50 10.16 4.26
N SER A 303 4.28 10.43 5.54
CA SER A 303 3.15 9.84 6.26
C SER A 303 1.81 10.48 5.83
N PRO A 304 0.72 9.69 5.86
CA PRO A 304 0.63 8.29 6.27
C PRO A 304 1.11 7.33 5.17
N VAL A 305 1.84 6.31 5.54
CA VAL A 305 2.16 5.20 4.62
C VAL A 305 0.89 4.41 4.30
N TYR A 306 0.85 3.72 3.15
CA TYR A 306 -0.28 2.85 2.76
C TYR A 306 -1.61 3.60 2.62
N ILE A 307 -1.73 4.38 1.55
CA ILE A 307 -2.92 5.21 1.26
C ILE A 307 -4.18 4.36 1.07
N SER A 308 -4.06 3.12 0.54
CA SER A 308 -5.21 2.22 0.39
C SER A 308 -5.92 1.95 1.72
N GLY A 309 -5.20 1.93 2.84
CA GLY A 309 -5.77 1.82 4.18
C GLY A 309 -6.59 3.04 4.65
N LEU A 310 -6.61 4.14 3.89
CA LEU A 310 -7.47 5.30 4.14
C LEU A 310 -8.81 5.21 3.43
N MET A 311 -9.08 4.14 2.67
CA MET A 311 -10.32 3.95 1.94
C MET A 311 -11.57 4.02 2.83
N ASP A 312 -11.43 3.67 4.11
CA ASP A 312 -12.56 3.76 5.06
C ASP A 312 -13.07 5.20 5.27
N LEU A 313 -12.24 6.24 5.04
CA LEU A 313 -12.71 7.62 5.06
C LEU A 313 -13.82 7.89 4.02
N TYR A 314 -13.81 7.16 2.90
CA TYR A 314 -14.87 7.25 1.88
C TYR A 314 -16.26 6.99 2.47
N ARG A 315 -16.37 6.03 3.40
CA ARG A 315 -17.65 5.68 4.06
C ARG A 315 -18.17 6.82 4.94
N HIS A 316 -17.26 7.61 5.49
CA HIS A 316 -17.55 8.73 6.38
C HIS A 316 -17.75 10.05 5.62
N ALA A 317 -17.36 10.12 4.35
CA ALA A 317 -17.54 11.30 3.52
C ALA A 317 -19.04 11.54 3.22
N PRO A 318 -19.51 12.81 3.27
CA PRO A 318 -20.87 13.20 2.86
C PRO A 318 -21.20 12.75 1.42
N GLU A 319 -22.48 12.48 1.16
CA GLU A 319 -22.94 11.98 -0.16
C GLU A 319 -22.67 12.97 -1.30
N HIS A 320 -22.70 14.27 -1.05
CA HIS A 320 -22.41 15.27 -2.08
C HIS A 320 -20.94 15.31 -2.53
N LEU A 321 -20.06 14.60 -1.83
CA LEU A 321 -18.64 14.41 -2.19
C LEU A 321 -18.39 13.11 -2.96
N LYS A 322 -19.44 12.38 -3.31
CA LYS A 322 -19.39 11.11 -4.01
C LYS A 322 -20.15 11.21 -5.33
N ASP A 323 -19.81 10.33 -6.25
CA ASP A 323 -20.63 10.13 -7.45
C ASP A 323 -21.98 9.54 -7.10
N LEU A 324 -22.98 9.86 -7.90
CA LEU A 324 -24.29 9.22 -7.78
C LEU A 324 -24.16 7.72 -8.05
N PRO A 325 -24.86 6.87 -7.27
CA PRO A 325 -24.84 5.44 -7.51
C PRO A 325 -25.22 5.10 -8.95
N PHE A 326 -24.36 4.38 -9.64
CA PHE A 326 -24.65 3.91 -10.99
C PHE A 326 -25.49 2.62 -10.92
N ASN A 327 -26.67 2.65 -11.56
CA ASN A 327 -27.54 1.48 -11.68
C ASN A 327 -27.50 0.97 -13.13
N PRO A 328 -26.96 -0.23 -13.39
CA PRO A 328 -26.99 -0.83 -14.72
C PRO A 328 -28.42 -1.00 -15.24
N ARG A 329 -28.57 -0.89 -16.55
CA ARG A 329 -29.86 -1.20 -17.18
C ARG A 329 -30.05 -2.71 -17.27
N LEU A 330 -31.25 -3.17 -16.95
CA LEU A 330 -31.62 -4.55 -17.21
C LEU A 330 -31.97 -4.68 -18.72
N PRO A 331 -31.35 -5.63 -19.46
CA PRO A 331 -31.77 -5.88 -20.85
C PRO A 331 -33.25 -6.17 -20.98
N PRO A 332 -33.94 -5.66 -22.03
CA PRO A 332 -35.41 -5.80 -22.15
C PRO A 332 -35.89 -7.25 -22.09
N VAL A 333 -35.09 -8.19 -22.60
CA VAL A 333 -35.43 -9.62 -22.58
C VAL A 333 -35.45 -10.21 -21.18
N LEU A 334 -34.64 -9.66 -20.25
CA LEU A 334 -34.61 -10.07 -18.83
C LEU A 334 -35.72 -9.38 -18.03
N ALA A 335 -36.12 -8.17 -18.42
CA ALA A 335 -37.18 -7.42 -17.76
C ALA A 335 -38.56 -8.12 -17.88
N THR A 336 -38.75 -8.97 -18.88
CA THR A 336 -40.01 -9.69 -19.17
C THR A 336 -39.92 -11.19 -18.76
N SER A 337 -38.81 -11.64 -18.20
CA SER A 337 -38.62 -13.04 -17.82
C SER A 337 -38.55 -13.19 -16.30
N GLU A 338 -39.04 -14.33 -15.78
CA GLU A 338 -39.03 -14.63 -14.36
C GLU A 338 -37.63 -15.04 -13.88
N ASP A 339 -36.78 -15.60 -14.77
CA ASP A 339 -35.41 -15.98 -14.44
C ASP A 339 -34.47 -15.94 -15.67
N ILE A 340 -33.18 -15.70 -15.37
CA ILE A 340 -32.14 -15.61 -16.40
C ILE A 340 -31.89 -16.95 -17.10
N PHE A 341 -32.03 -18.09 -16.43
CA PHE A 341 -31.73 -19.41 -17.00
C PHE A 341 -32.73 -19.75 -18.11
N SER A 342 -33.99 -19.36 -17.94
CA SER A 342 -35.03 -19.50 -18.96
C SER A 342 -34.72 -18.69 -20.22
N VAL A 343 -34.04 -17.55 -20.09
CA VAL A 343 -33.66 -16.70 -21.23
C VAL A 343 -32.46 -17.32 -21.96
N ILE A 344 -31.39 -17.65 -21.26
CA ILE A 344 -30.16 -18.20 -21.88
C ILE A 344 -30.39 -19.58 -22.48
N ALA A 345 -31.36 -20.34 -21.97
CA ALA A 345 -31.79 -21.62 -22.60
C ALA A 345 -32.45 -21.44 -23.98
N LYS A 346 -32.96 -20.24 -24.28
CA LYS A 346 -33.65 -19.95 -25.54
C LYS A 346 -32.77 -19.19 -26.54
N GLN A 347 -31.88 -18.32 -26.03
CA GLN A 347 -31.03 -17.49 -26.87
C GLN A 347 -29.78 -17.01 -26.08
N ASP A 348 -28.72 -16.70 -26.81
CA ASP A 348 -27.56 -16.04 -26.27
C ASP A 348 -27.91 -14.62 -25.80
N LEU A 349 -27.32 -14.18 -24.69
CA LEU A 349 -27.49 -12.87 -24.12
C LEU A 349 -26.16 -12.12 -24.11
N LEU A 350 -26.08 -11.03 -24.88
CA LEU A 350 -24.97 -10.09 -24.86
C LEU A 350 -25.29 -8.92 -23.93
N VAL A 351 -24.44 -8.67 -22.95
CA VAL A 351 -24.55 -7.50 -22.06
C VAL A 351 -23.30 -6.64 -22.14
N HIS A 352 -23.48 -5.33 -22.07
CA HIS A 352 -22.39 -4.38 -22.11
C HIS A 352 -22.10 -3.86 -20.68
N HIS A 353 -21.25 -4.56 -19.93
CA HIS A 353 -20.85 -4.11 -18.60
C HIS A 353 -20.01 -2.82 -18.67
N PRO A 354 -20.17 -1.91 -17.68
CA PRO A 354 -21.08 -1.96 -16.52
C PRO A 354 -22.48 -1.39 -16.82
N TYR A 355 -22.77 -1.00 -18.06
CA TYR A 355 -24.00 -0.26 -18.44
C TYR A 355 -25.24 -1.14 -18.45
N GLU A 356 -25.07 -2.41 -18.75
CA GLU A 356 -26.12 -3.44 -18.71
C GLU A 356 -25.66 -4.57 -17.77
N SER A 357 -26.59 -5.12 -17.00
CA SER A 357 -26.33 -6.22 -16.08
C SER A 357 -27.57 -7.10 -15.94
N PHE A 358 -27.44 -8.24 -15.23
CA PHE A 358 -28.50 -9.20 -14.94
C PHE A 358 -28.67 -9.40 -13.45
#